data_986b97456865d934896e8688b205ad4f
#
_entry.id   986b97456865d934896e8688b205ad4f
#
_cell.length_a   1.000
_cell.length_b   1.000
_cell.length_c   1.000
_cell.angle_alpha   90.00
_cell.angle_beta   90.00
_cell.angle_gamma   90.00
#
_symmetry.space_group_name_H-M   'P 1'
#
loop_
_entity.id
_entity.type
_entity.pdbx_description
1 polymer ?
#
loop_
_entity_poly.entity_id
_entity_poly.type
_entity_poly.pdbx_seq_one_letter_code
_entity_poly.pdbx_strand_id
1 'polypeptide(L)'
;MRNILKRAFAFCLVMALVSVMTACGDNDENKGDTGASGVDSIVITGSSSAAGLVKALGNDFKEEYRDKYPDLKFQITEEDSGSAIDAVRSGRADIGLISRAVTDEEKSLVDDIEVFAMDGIAVIANKNCNIENLTVSQAKKIFSGQIVNWSDVGGENTRINVYSREESSGTRNEFLNLLGLNSIFDTTREKKLTDRATVYNSSEEVKKAVAGDKSGIGYISMTALDKTVKDIAVDDVKINAQNVGDENYKLVRNFSFVIAKDESEAADDFIDWVLSAKGQQAVEAAGYVPIK
;
A
#
# COMPACT_ATOMS: atom_id res chain seq x y z
N MET A 1 6.31 -4.59 -19.51
CA MET A 1 6.52 -5.62 -20.56
C MET A 1 5.45 -6.74 -20.52
N ARG A 2 4.38 -6.57 -19.74
CA ARG A 2 3.36 -7.60 -19.44
C ARG A 2 2.48 -8.00 -20.63
N ASN A 3 2.18 -7.11 -21.55
CA ASN A 3 1.16 -7.35 -22.59
C ASN A 3 1.63 -7.35 -24.07
N ILE A 4 2.93 -7.32 -24.33
CA ILE A 4 3.41 -7.37 -25.74
C ILE A 4 3.17 -8.74 -26.38
N LEU A 5 3.06 -9.82 -25.60
CA LEU A 5 2.82 -11.17 -26.12
C LEU A 5 1.33 -11.50 -26.32
N LYS A 6 0.41 -10.86 -25.61
CA LYS A 6 -1.05 -11.13 -25.73
C LYS A 6 -1.69 -10.44 -26.94
N ARG A 7 -1.15 -9.32 -27.41
CA ARG A 7 -1.70 -8.53 -28.55
C ARG A 7 -1.31 -9.04 -29.95
N ALA A 8 -0.36 -9.96 -30.06
CA ALA A 8 0.09 -10.49 -31.36
C ALA A 8 -0.81 -11.61 -31.95
N PHE A 9 -1.81 -12.11 -31.21
CA PHE A 9 -2.64 -13.24 -31.65
C PHE A 9 -4.08 -12.87 -32.09
N ALA A 10 -4.50 -11.63 -31.95
CA ALA A 10 -5.90 -11.21 -32.25
C ALA A 10 -6.10 -10.55 -33.63
N PHE A 11 -5.07 -10.45 -34.49
CA PHE A 11 -5.19 -9.69 -35.76
C PHE A 11 -5.25 -10.51 -37.05
N CYS A 12 -5.43 -11.82 -36.97
CA CYS A 12 -5.60 -12.67 -38.15
C CYS A 12 -6.82 -13.60 -38.00
N LEU A 13 -8.03 -13.15 -38.21
CA LEU A 13 -9.13 -13.93 -38.78
C LEU A 13 -10.45 -13.14 -38.81
N VAL A 14 -10.63 -12.22 -39.74
CA VAL A 14 -11.94 -11.88 -40.27
C VAL A 14 -11.76 -11.36 -41.72
N MET A 15 -11.77 -12.27 -42.68
CA MET A 15 -12.16 -12.01 -44.04
C MET A 15 -12.74 -13.31 -44.60
N ALA A 16 -14.03 -13.33 -44.78
CA ALA A 16 -14.85 -13.98 -45.82
C ALA A 16 -16.18 -14.46 -45.23
N LEU A 17 -17.26 -13.83 -45.60
CA LEU A 17 -18.33 -14.37 -46.43
C LEU A 17 -19.58 -13.48 -46.34
N VAL A 18 -19.73 -12.67 -47.36
CA VAL A 18 -21.03 -12.07 -47.74
C VAL A 18 -21.77 -13.09 -48.51
N SER A 19 -23.00 -13.45 -48.11
CA SER A 19 -24.01 -14.02 -48.97
C SER A 19 -25.38 -13.57 -48.52
N VAL A 20 -26.04 -12.92 -49.42
CA VAL A 20 -27.38 -12.35 -49.41
C VAL A 20 -28.43 -13.45 -49.29
N MET A 21 -29.46 -13.24 -48.46
CA MET A 21 -30.84 -13.66 -48.80
C MET A 21 -31.85 -12.74 -48.11
N THR A 22 -32.62 -12.05 -48.93
CA THR A 22 -33.84 -11.33 -48.62
C THR A 22 -34.98 -12.27 -48.30
N ALA A 23 -35.71 -12.01 -47.23
CA ALA A 23 -37.14 -12.36 -47.13
C ALA A 23 -37.80 -11.43 -46.08
N CYS A 24 -38.88 -10.79 -46.53
CA CYS A 24 -39.74 -9.92 -45.74
C CYS A 24 -40.48 -10.68 -44.64
N GLY A 25 -40.76 -10.00 -43.53
CA GLY A 25 -41.69 -10.43 -42.50
C GLY A 25 -41.73 -9.38 -41.38
N ASP A 26 -42.77 -8.53 -41.40
CA ASP A 26 -43.12 -7.59 -40.33
C ASP A 26 -43.36 -8.35 -39.03
N ASN A 27 -42.71 -7.86 -37.97
CA ASN A 27 -43.30 -7.80 -36.62
C ASN A 27 -42.44 -6.85 -35.76
N ASP A 28 -43.10 -5.79 -35.32
CA ASP A 28 -42.65 -4.89 -34.29
C ASP A 28 -42.31 -5.66 -33.00
N GLU A 29 -41.04 -5.75 -32.65
CA GLU A 29 -40.60 -5.90 -31.27
C GLU A 29 -39.47 -4.91 -31.02
N ASN A 30 -39.83 -3.93 -30.24
CA ASN A 30 -39.03 -2.90 -29.61
C ASN A 30 -37.80 -3.53 -28.90
N LYS A 31 -36.70 -3.80 -29.64
CA LYS A 31 -35.40 -4.01 -29.03
C LYS A 31 -34.90 -2.64 -28.60
N GLY A 32 -35.24 -2.30 -27.37
CA GLY A 32 -34.55 -1.24 -26.66
C GLY A 32 -33.05 -1.46 -26.80
N ASP A 33 -32.43 -0.56 -27.49
CA ASP A 33 -31.01 -0.31 -27.43
C ASP A 33 -30.66 0.04 -25.97
N THR A 34 -30.42 -0.98 -25.14
CA THR A 34 -29.78 -0.80 -23.87
C THR A 34 -28.29 -0.60 -24.15
N GLY A 35 -27.97 0.51 -24.78
CA GLY A 35 -26.70 1.16 -24.61
C GLY A 35 -26.60 1.55 -23.13
N ALA A 36 -26.29 0.59 -22.28
CA ALA A 36 -25.79 0.89 -20.97
C ALA A 36 -24.47 1.64 -21.21
N SER A 37 -24.55 2.98 -21.16
CA SER A 37 -23.37 3.79 -20.88
C SER A 37 -22.95 3.41 -19.46
N GLY A 38 -22.31 2.25 -19.32
CA GLY A 38 -21.67 1.84 -18.09
C GLY A 38 -20.60 2.89 -17.82
N VAL A 39 -20.77 3.62 -16.75
CA VAL A 39 -19.71 4.50 -16.26
C VAL A 39 -18.53 3.58 -15.94
N ASP A 40 -17.41 3.77 -16.64
CA ASP A 40 -16.19 3.02 -16.34
C ASP A 40 -15.84 3.21 -14.86
N SER A 41 -15.65 2.11 -14.15
CA SER A 41 -15.27 2.16 -12.74
C SER A 41 -14.15 1.18 -12.47
N ILE A 42 -13.17 1.61 -11.68
CA ILE A 42 -12.12 0.75 -11.14
C ILE A 42 -12.43 0.53 -9.67
N VAL A 43 -12.69 -0.72 -9.30
CA VAL A 43 -12.97 -1.12 -7.92
C VAL A 43 -11.66 -1.58 -7.27
N ILE A 44 -11.25 -0.89 -6.21
CA ILE A 44 -10.00 -1.12 -5.52
C ILE A 44 -10.29 -1.37 -4.04
N THR A 45 -9.74 -2.45 -3.48
CA THR A 45 -9.95 -2.81 -2.07
C THR A 45 -8.63 -3.15 -1.40
N GLY A 46 -8.44 -2.76 -0.16
CA GLY A 46 -7.33 -3.22 0.67
C GLY A 46 -6.62 -2.14 1.46
N SER A 47 -5.32 -2.28 1.61
CA SER A 47 -4.50 -1.55 2.57
C SER A 47 -4.77 -0.04 2.64
N SER A 48 -5.27 0.41 3.79
CA SER A 48 -5.44 1.83 4.12
C SER A 48 -4.14 2.63 4.02
N SER A 49 -2.98 1.97 4.19
CA SER A 49 -1.67 2.63 4.07
C SER A 49 -1.32 3.01 2.63
N ALA A 50 -1.77 2.23 1.65
CA ALA A 50 -1.53 2.50 0.23
C ALA A 50 -2.66 3.32 -0.41
N ALA A 51 -3.86 3.31 0.18
CA ALA A 51 -5.06 3.92 -0.39
C ALA A 51 -4.89 5.44 -0.65
N GLY A 52 -4.21 6.16 0.24
CA GLY A 52 -3.93 7.59 0.06
C GLY A 52 -3.12 7.90 -1.19
N LEU A 53 -2.06 7.12 -1.44
CA LEU A 53 -1.25 7.21 -2.66
C LEU A 53 -2.08 6.88 -3.89
N VAL A 54 -2.83 5.77 -3.86
CA VAL A 54 -3.65 5.33 -5.01
C VAL A 54 -4.76 6.33 -5.34
N LYS A 55 -5.35 7.01 -4.35
CA LYS A 55 -6.28 8.13 -4.57
C LYS A 55 -5.63 9.28 -5.33
N ALA A 56 -4.39 9.66 -4.96
CA ALA A 56 -3.65 10.70 -5.66
C ALA A 56 -3.33 10.30 -7.11
N LEU A 57 -2.75 9.10 -7.30
CA LEU A 57 -2.46 8.54 -8.62
C LEU A 57 -3.72 8.41 -9.50
N GLY A 58 -4.85 8.00 -8.92
CA GLY A 58 -6.13 7.93 -9.64
C GLY A 58 -6.64 9.29 -10.12
N ASN A 59 -6.39 10.37 -9.39
CA ASN A 59 -6.73 11.72 -9.84
C ASN A 59 -5.85 12.15 -11.03
N ASP A 60 -4.55 11.89 -10.97
CA ASP A 60 -3.62 12.22 -12.06
C ASP A 60 -3.93 11.39 -13.32
N PHE A 61 -4.25 10.10 -13.16
CA PHE A 61 -4.68 9.24 -14.25
C PHE A 61 -5.97 9.74 -14.91
N LYS A 62 -6.98 10.12 -14.14
CA LYS A 62 -8.24 10.68 -14.67
C LYS A 62 -8.03 11.97 -15.46
N GLU A 63 -7.12 12.81 -15.02
CA GLU A 63 -6.76 14.03 -15.75
C GLU A 63 -6.15 13.69 -17.12
N GLU A 64 -5.23 12.73 -17.15
CA GLU A 64 -4.51 12.35 -18.37
C GLU A 64 -5.36 11.56 -19.36
N TYR A 65 -6.21 10.68 -18.85
CA TYR A 65 -7.05 9.78 -19.67
C TYR A 65 -8.49 10.27 -19.81
N ARG A 66 -8.74 11.56 -19.56
CA ARG A 66 -10.07 12.18 -19.62
C ARG A 66 -10.80 11.93 -20.95
N ASP A 67 -10.07 11.98 -22.07
CA ASP A 67 -10.66 11.78 -23.40
C ASP A 67 -11.04 10.30 -23.64
N LYS A 68 -10.31 9.35 -23.04
CA LYS A 68 -10.61 7.92 -23.15
C LYS A 68 -11.68 7.48 -22.14
N TYR A 69 -11.63 8.03 -20.92
CA TYR A 69 -12.51 7.68 -19.80
C TYR A 69 -13.14 8.92 -19.17
N PRO A 70 -14.08 9.62 -19.85
CA PRO A 70 -14.59 10.93 -19.38
C PRO A 70 -15.31 10.87 -18.03
N ASP A 71 -15.95 9.74 -17.71
CA ASP A 71 -16.76 9.55 -16.50
C ASP A 71 -16.15 8.53 -15.51
N LEU A 72 -14.86 8.19 -15.65
CA LEU A 72 -14.16 7.19 -14.83
C LEU A 72 -14.32 7.45 -13.34
N LYS A 73 -14.69 6.42 -12.59
CA LYS A 73 -14.80 6.43 -11.15
C LYS A 73 -13.83 5.44 -10.49
N PHE A 74 -13.14 5.90 -9.46
CA PHE A 74 -12.40 5.04 -8.55
C PHE A 74 -13.26 4.75 -7.31
N GLN A 75 -13.56 3.48 -7.07
CA GLN A 75 -14.25 3.02 -5.86
C GLN A 75 -13.21 2.35 -4.96
N ILE A 76 -12.69 3.12 -3.99
CA ILE A 76 -11.61 2.64 -3.12
C ILE A 76 -12.15 2.35 -1.73
N THR A 77 -12.09 1.06 -1.34
CA THR A 77 -12.47 0.59 0.00
C THR A 77 -11.22 0.26 0.80
N GLU A 78 -11.06 0.95 1.93
CA GLU A 78 -9.90 0.76 2.81
C GLU A 78 -10.17 -0.41 3.77
N GLU A 79 -9.38 -1.46 3.63
CA GLU A 79 -9.42 -2.68 4.43
C GLU A 79 -7.99 -3.13 4.78
N ASP A 80 -7.84 -4.36 5.24
CA ASP A 80 -6.53 -4.98 5.40
C ASP A 80 -6.02 -5.64 4.10
N SER A 81 -4.74 -6.01 4.08
CA SER A 81 -4.12 -6.65 2.91
C SER A 81 -4.63 -8.07 2.63
N GLY A 82 -5.16 -8.77 3.61
CA GLY A 82 -5.74 -10.12 3.42
C GLY A 82 -7.08 -10.04 2.71
N SER A 83 -7.94 -9.11 3.14
CA SER A 83 -9.23 -8.81 2.50
C SER A 83 -9.07 -8.43 1.02
N ALA A 84 -7.96 -7.75 0.67
CA ALA A 84 -7.64 -7.40 -0.71
C ALA A 84 -7.52 -8.63 -1.63
N ILE A 85 -6.82 -9.66 -1.18
CA ILE A 85 -6.63 -10.91 -1.93
C ILE A 85 -7.97 -11.62 -2.13
N ASP A 86 -8.78 -11.70 -1.08
CA ASP A 86 -10.10 -12.33 -1.14
C ASP A 86 -11.08 -11.55 -2.05
N ALA A 87 -10.99 -10.22 -2.07
CA ALA A 87 -11.81 -9.37 -2.93
C ALA A 87 -11.48 -9.61 -4.41
N VAL A 88 -10.21 -9.61 -4.77
CA VAL A 88 -9.74 -9.87 -6.14
C VAL A 88 -10.10 -11.28 -6.58
N ARG A 89 -9.80 -12.28 -5.76
CA ARG A 89 -10.09 -13.69 -6.07
C ARG A 89 -11.58 -13.96 -6.29
N SER A 90 -12.44 -13.26 -5.58
CA SER A 90 -13.91 -13.41 -5.70
C SER A 90 -14.54 -12.50 -6.77
N GLY A 91 -13.74 -11.72 -7.51
CA GLY A 91 -14.24 -10.78 -8.52
C GLY A 91 -14.97 -9.56 -7.94
N ARG A 92 -14.79 -9.25 -6.64
CA ARG A 92 -15.40 -8.08 -5.99
C ARG A 92 -14.57 -6.82 -6.17
N ALA A 93 -13.29 -6.95 -6.58
CA ALA A 93 -12.41 -5.84 -6.89
C ALA A 93 -11.55 -6.17 -8.12
N ASP A 94 -11.28 -5.17 -8.94
CA ASP A 94 -10.34 -5.24 -10.06
C ASP A 94 -8.90 -5.26 -9.54
N ILE A 95 -8.62 -4.48 -8.47
CA ILE A 95 -7.30 -4.30 -7.91
C ILE A 95 -7.36 -4.45 -6.39
N GLY A 96 -6.46 -5.27 -5.84
CA GLY A 96 -6.20 -5.36 -4.41
C GLY A 96 -4.98 -4.54 -4.01
N LEU A 97 -5.03 -3.85 -2.86
CA LEU A 97 -3.90 -3.10 -2.32
C LEU A 97 -3.25 -3.86 -1.17
N ILE A 98 -1.95 -4.13 -1.29
CA ILE A 98 -1.13 -4.75 -0.25
C ILE A 98 0.01 -3.81 0.16
N SER A 99 0.30 -3.72 1.46
CA SER A 99 1.38 -2.91 2.04
C SER A 99 2.31 -3.71 2.94
N ARG A 100 2.46 -4.98 2.67
CA ARG A 100 3.34 -5.94 3.34
C ARG A 100 3.88 -6.96 2.34
N ALA A 101 4.82 -7.77 2.77
CA ALA A 101 5.23 -8.93 1.99
C ALA A 101 4.03 -9.87 1.75
N VAL A 102 3.94 -10.40 0.53
CA VAL A 102 2.93 -11.40 0.14
C VAL A 102 3.50 -12.78 0.40
N THR A 103 2.76 -13.63 1.10
CA THR A 103 3.19 -15.01 1.37
C THR A 103 3.14 -15.88 0.10
N ASP A 104 3.88 -16.99 0.09
CA ASP A 104 3.86 -17.89 -1.07
C ASP A 104 2.49 -18.57 -1.25
N GLU A 105 1.74 -18.77 -0.16
CA GLU A 105 0.36 -19.25 -0.22
C GLU A 105 -0.54 -18.22 -0.92
N GLU A 106 -0.43 -16.94 -0.53
CA GLU A 106 -1.20 -15.84 -1.12
C GLU A 106 -0.87 -15.64 -2.61
N LYS A 107 0.42 -15.73 -2.99
CA LYS A 107 0.83 -15.67 -4.41
C LYS A 107 0.18 -16.75 -5.26
N SER A 108 -0.09 -17.93 -4.69
CA SER A 108 -0.76 -19.02 -5.41
C SER A 108 -2.25 -18.81 -5.65
N LEU A 109 -2.86 -17.83 -4.97
CA LEU A 109 -4.30 -17.55 -5.03
C LEU A 109 -4.68 -16.46 -6.03
N VAL A 110 -3.71 -15.76 -6.60
CA VAL A 110 -3.91 -14.62 -7.50
C VAL A 110 -3.04 -14.77 -8.74
N ASP A 111 -3.43 -14.13 -9.84
CA ASP A 111 -2.74 -14.31 -11.11
C ASP A 111 -1.49 -13.44 -11.21
N ASP A 112 -1.51 -12.22 -10.67
CA ASP A 112 -0.38 -11.30 -10.76
C ASP A 112 -0.28 -10.36 -9.56
N ILE A 113 0.96 -9.98 -9.20
CA ILE A 113 1.27 -9.06 -8.12
C ILE A 113 2.37 -8.12 -8.61
N GLU A 114 2.05 -6.84 -8.69
CA GLU A 114 2.99 -5.81 -9.14
C GLU A 114 3.32 -4.84 -8.02
N VAL A 115 4.60 -4.73 -7.67
CA VAL A 115 5.08 -3.67 -6.78
C VAL A 115 5.03 -2.35 -7.54
N PHE A 116 4.43 -1.32 -6.97
CA PHE A 116 4.31 -0.01 -7.62
C PHE A 116 4.94 1.14 -6.85
N ALA A 117 5.24 0.96 -5.56
CA ALA A 117 5.92 1.96 -4.74
C ALA A 117 6.59 1.31 -3.53
N MET A 118 7.55 2.00 -2.93
CA MET A 118 8.13 1.65 -1.63
C MET A 118 7.89 2.78 -0.63
N ASP A 119 7.76 2.40 0.66
CA ASP A 119 7.62 3.33 1.77
C ASP A 119 8.53 2.89 2.93
N GLY A 120 9.21 3.86 3.54
CA GLY A 120 9.97 3.63 4.76
C GLY A 120 9.08 3.82 5.99
N ILE A 121 9.22 2.94 6.99
CA ILE A 121 8.56 3.12 8.28
C ILE A 121 9.54 3.77 9.25
N ALA A 122 9.32 5.06 9.54
CA ALA A 122 10.15 5.83 10.44
C ALA A 122 9.88 5.45 11.90
N VAL A 123 10.92 5.15 12.65
CA VAL A 123 10.87 5.17 14.12
C VAL A 123 10.99 6.62 14.56
N ILE A 124 10.00 7.10 15.32
CA ILE A 124 9.94 8.49 15.76
C ILE A 124 9.99 8.61 17.29
N ALA A 125 10.66 9.65 17.76
CA ALA A 125 10.64 10.04 19.16
C ALA A 125 10.31 11.54 19.30
N ASN A 126 10.12 11.97 20.54
CA ASN A 126 10.00 13.41 20.83
C ASN A 126 11.25 14.15 20.34
N LYS A 127 11.08 15.35 19.82
CA LYS A 127 12.20 16.18 19.30
C LYS A 127 13.30 16.48 20.34
N ASN A 128 12.97 16.40 21.62
CA ASN A 128 13.94 16.60 22.72
C ASN A 128 14.60 15.28 23.18
N CYS A 129 14.27 14.16 22.58
CA CYS A 129 14.92 12.87 22.86
C CYS A 129 16.39 12.94 22.40
N ASN A 130 17.32 12.54 23.26
CA ASN A 130 18.76 12.55 22.98
C ASN A 130 19.26 11.29 22.26
N ILE A 131 18.38 10.32 21.96
CA ILE A 131 18.72 9.15 21.17
C ILE A 131 18.72 9.51 19.68
N GLU A 132 19.81 9.19 18.99
CA GLU A 132 19.99 9.43 17.56
C GLU A 132 19.82 8.16 16.74
N ASN A 133 20.10 6.99 17.34
CA ASN A 133 20.11 5.70 16.68
C ASN A 133 19.60 4.59 17.61
N LEU A 134 18.91 3.63 17.05
CA LEU A 134 18.56 2.36 17.68
C LEU A 134 18.90 1.22 16.71
N THR A 135 19.45 0.15 17.22
CA THR A 135 19.51 -1.08 16.42
C THR A 135 18.11 -1.66 16.25
N VAL A 136 17.88 -2.44 15.19
CA VAL A 136 16.63 -3.21 15.01
C VAL A 136 16.32 -4.04 16.26
N SER A 137 17.35 -4.64 16.89
CA SER A 137 17.19 -5.41 18.14
C SER A 137 16.74 -4.54 19.31
N GLN A 138 17.26 -3.32 19.46
CA GLN A 138 16.81 -2.39 20.50
C GLN A 138 15.38 -1.93 20.26
N ALA A 139 15.03 -1.54 19.02
CA ALA A 139 13.67 -1.21 18.64
C ALA A 139 12.70 -2.37 18.96
N LYS A 140 13.03 -3.59 18.55
CA LYS A 140 12.27 -4.79 18.91
C LYS A 140 12.03 -4.90 20.42
N LYS A 141 13.09 -4.77 21.24
CA LYS A 141 12.99 -4.87 22.71
C LYS A 141 12.16 -3.75 23.33
N ILE A 142 12.21 -2.54 22.79
CA ILE A 142 11.38 -1.42 23.23
C ILE A 142 9.91 -1.69 22.91
N PHE A 143 9.59 -2.02 21.65
CA PHE A 143 8.21 -2.26 21.23
C PHE A 143 7.60 -3.54 21.82
N SER A 144 8.41 -4.52 22.21
CA SER A 144 7.94 -5.69 23.00
C SER A 144 7.85 -5.43 24.51
N GLY A 145 8.37 -4.29 24.99
CA GLY A 145 8.36 -3.92 26.41
C GLY A 145 9.41 -4.64 27.27
N GLN A 146 10.46 -5.19 26.64
CA GLN A 146 11.64 -5.73 27.33
C GLN A 146 12.57 -4.59 27.79
N ILE A 147 12.76 -3.57 26.96
CA ILE A 147 13.41 -2.30 27.34
C ILE A 147 12.31 -1.29 27.63
N VAL A 148 12.32 -0.75 28.84
CA VAL A 148 11.27 0.17 29.34
C VAL A 148 11.82 1.53 29.77
N ASN A 149 13.12 1.71 29.76
CA ASN A 149 13.78 2.95 30.14
C ASN A 149 14.77 3.39 29.04
N TRP A 150 14.77 4.68 28.73
CA TRP A 150 15.69 5.24 27.74
C TRP A 150 17.16 5.06 28.13
N SER A 151 17.49 5.00 29.45
CA SER A 151 18.85 4.74 29.92
C SER A 151 19.41 3.40 29.46
N ASP A 152 18.56 2.40 29.18
CA ASP A 152 18.97 1.07 28.72
C ASP A 152 19.54 1.09 27.30
N VAL A 153 19.29 2.21 26.59
CA VAL A 153 19.78 2.44 25.21
C VAL A 153 20.64 3.71 25.10
N GLY A 154 21.13 4.22 26.23
CA GLY A 154 22.04 5.39 26.28
C GLY A 154 21.35 6.75 26.39
N GLY A 155 20.06 6.77 26.66
CA GLY A 155 19.26 7.96 26.86
C GLY A 155 19.19 8.43 28.31
N GLU A 156 18.25 9.34 28.58
CA GLU A 156 17.96 9.80 29.92
C GLU A 156 17.30 8.69 30.77
N ASN A 157 17.46 8.79 32.12
CA ASN A 157 16.79 7.85 33.02
C ASN A 157 15.28 8.18 33.13
N THR A 158 14.56 7.92 32.06
CA THR A 158 13.10 8.11 31.98
C THR A 158 12.43 6.91 31.33
N ARG A 159 11.21 6.62 31.76
CA ARG A 159 10.45 5.50 31.22
C ARG A 159 10.02 5.78 29.80
N ILE A 160 10.14 4.78 28.91
CA ILE A 160 9.66 4.84 27.54
C ILE A 160 8.15 4.65 27.47
N ASN A 161 7.43 5.53 26.80
CA ASN A 161 6.02 5.42 26.47
C ASN A 161 5.88 5.06 24.98
N VAL A 162 5.32 3.88 24.72
CA VAL A 162 5.17 3.33 23.37
C VAL A 162 3.82 3.72 22.79
N TYR A 163 3.83 4.29 21.61
CA TYR A 163 2.66 4.66 20.82
C TYR A 163 2.58 3.80 19.55
N SER A 164 1.41 3.27 19.28
CA SER A 164 1.17 2.32 18.19
C SER A 164 -0.12 2.64 17.45
N ARG A 165 -0.33 1.94 16.36
CA ARG A 165 -1.55 1.96 15.55
C ARG A 165 -2.48 0.80 15.96
N GLU A 166 -3.72 0.89 15.55
CA GLU A 166 -4.76 -0.15 15.66
C GLU A 166 -4.38 -1.43 14.91
N GLU A 167 -5.07 -2.54 15.21
CA GLU A 167 -4.72 -3.86 14.67
C GLU A 167 -4.91 -3.99 13.16
N SER A 168 -5.87 -3.28 12.58
CA SER A 168 -6.11 -3.24 11.14
C SER A 168 -5.08 -2.42 10.35
N SER A 169 -4.21 -1.65 11.04
CA SER A 169 -3.21 -0.80 10.38
C SER A 169 -2.15 -1.61 9.64
N GLY A 170 -2.07 -1.44 8.31
CA GLY A 170 -0.99 -2.02 7.51
C GLY A 170 0.40 -1.52 7.94
N THR A 171 0.53 -0.26 8.41
CA THR A 171 1.81 0.25 8.95
C THR A 171 2.21 -0.49 10.22
N ARG A 172 1.26 -0.74 11.14
CA ARG A 172 1.55 -1.54 12.34
C ARG A 172 1.96 -2.96 11.98
N ASN A 173 1.17 -3.62 11.14
CA ASN A 173 1.40 -5.01 10.80
C ASN A 173 2.78 -5.21 10.17
N GLU A 174 3.16 -4.34 9.22
CA GLU A 174 4.48 -4.46 8.61
C GLU A 174 5.61 -4.04 9.55
N PHE A 175 5.44 -2.98 10.35
CA PHE A 175 6.44 -2.59 11.35
C PHE A 175 6.72 -3.73 12.34
N LEU A 176 5.68 -4.37 12.87
CA LEU A 176 5.83 -5.49 13.78
C LEU A 176 6.44 -6.71 13.09
N ASN A 177 6.07 -6.96 11.84
CA ASN A 177 6.64 -8.03 11.01
C ASN A 177 8.15 -7.83 10.80
N LEU A 178 8.57 -6.63 10.38
CA LEU A 178 9.97 -6.27 10.17
C LEU A 178 10.81 -6.37 11.45
N LEU A 179 10.21 -6.09 12.61
CA LEU A 179 10.84 -6.30 13.92
C LEU A 179 10.77 -7.76 14.41
N GLY A 180 10.09 -8.66 13.70
CA GLY A 180 9.84 -10.04 14.13
C GLY A 180 9.01 -10.12 15.41
N LEU A 181 8.01 -9.25 15.56
CA LEU A 181 7.06 -9.17 16.67
C LEU A 181 5.64 -9.66 16.30
N ASN A 182 5.40 -9.98 15.03
CA ASN A 182 4.10 -10.39 14.51
C ASN A 182 4.13 -11.89 14.17
N SER A 183 4.23 -12.75 15.17
CA SER A 183 4.15 -14.20 14.97
C SER A 183 2.83 -14.74 15.49
N ILE A 184 1.96 -15.16 14.58
CA ILE A 184 0.71 -15.86 14.92
C ILE A 184 0.96 -17.23 15.60
N PHE A 185 2.19 -17.79 15.45
CA PHE A 185 2.58 -19.09 16.00
C PHE A 185 3.32 -18.99 17.33
N ASP A 186 3.74 -17.79 17.74
CA ASP A 186 4.51 -17.60 18.96
C ASP A 186 4.01 -16.38 19.73
N THR A 187 3.13 -16.67 20.67
CA THR A 187 2.49 -15.67 21.55
C THR A 187 3.34 -15.31 22.77
N THR A 188 4.63 -15.65 22.77
CA THR A 188 5.52 -15.27 23.86
C THR A 188 5.62 -13.73 23.93
N ARG A 189 5.85 -13.21 25.14
CA ARG A 189 5.97 -11.76 25.39
C ARG A 189 7.06 -11.10 24.55
N GLU A 190 8.04 -11.86 24.11
CA GLU A 190 9.17 -11.41 23.31
C GLU A 190 8.84 -11.17 21.82
N LYS A 191 7.68 -11.68 21.38
CA LYS A 191 7.28 -11.69 19.97
C LYS A 191 5.95 -10.99 19.69
N LYS A 192 5.52 -10.10 20.59
CA LYS A 192 4.34 -9.26 20.39
C LYS A 192 4.59 -7.83 20.85
N LEU A 193 3.79 -6.91 20.33
CA LEU A 193 3.73 -5.54 20.84
C LEU A 193 3.41 -5.55 22.34
N THR A 194 4.07 -4.66 23.10
CA THR A 194 3.80 -4.51 24.53
C THR A 194 2.33 -4.12 24.79
N ASP A 195 1.72 -4.78 25.78
CA ASP A 195 0.35 -4.48 26.23
C ASP A 195 0.22 -3.07 26.85
N ARG A 196 1.35 -2.36 27.05
CA ARG A 196 1.40 -0.99 27.57
C ARG A 196 1.40 0.07 26.47
N ALA A 197 1.41 -0.34 25.19
CA ALA A 197 1.35 0.61 24.08
C ALA A 197 0.00 1.34 24.08
N THR A 198 0.04 2.66 23.94
CA THR A 198 -1.17 3.44 23.65
C THR A 198 -1.45 3.36 22.16
N VAL A 199 -2.67 3.00 21.81
CA VAL A 199 -3.07 2.72 20.42
C VAL A 199 -3.90 3.87 19.87
N TYR A 200 -3.62 4.26 18.63
CA TYR A 200 -4.29 5.32 17.89
C TYR A 200 -4.74 4.85 16.49
N ASN A 201 -5.73 5.53 15.93
CA ASN A 201 -6.35 5.15 14.66
C ASN A 201 -5.68 5.78 13.41
N SER A 202 -4.69 6.65 13.59
CA SER A 202 -3.98 7.28 12.47
C SER A 202 -2.51 7.54 12.78
N SER A 203 -1.67 7.63 11.75
CA SER A 203 -0.26 8.03 11.87
C SER A 203 -0.12 9.45 12.42
N GLU A 204 -1.07 10.33 12.07
CA GLU A 204 -1.10 11.71 12.55
C GLU A 204 -1.34 11.79 14.06
N GLU A 205 -2.22 10.94 14.61
CA GLU A 205 -2.45 10.87 16.05
C GLU A 205 -1.24 10.30 16.80
N VAL A 206 -0.58 9.24 16.26
CA VAL A 206 0.68 8.73 16.81
C VAL A 206 1.74 9.83 16.82
N LYS A 207 1.92 10.56 15.71
CA LYS A 207 2.87 11.67 15.61
C LYS A 207 2.60 12.75 16.65
N LYS A 208 1.34 13.18 16.80
CA LYS A 208 0.94 14.17 17.83
C LYS A 208 1.20 13.69 19.24
N ALA A 209 0.92 12.43 19.55
CA ALA A 209 1.16 11.84 20.86
C ALA A 209 2.67 11.84 21.20
N VAL A 210 3.51 11.38 20.25
CA VAL A 210 4.98 11.39 20.40
C VAL A 210 5.51 12.82 20.53
N ALA A 211 4.99 13.77 19.74
CA ALA A 211 5.39 15.17 19.83
C ALA A 211 5.06 15.80 21.20
N GLY A 212 3.96 15.39 21.81
CA GLY A 212 3.48 15.88 23.12
C GLY A 212 4.14 15.23 24.33
N ASP A 213 4.83 14.11 24.16
CA ASP A 213 5.42 13.32 25.26
C ASP A 213 6.95 13.20 25.11
N LYS A 214 7.70 13.82 26.04
CA LYS A 214 9.17 13.80 26.05
C LYS A 214 9.78 12.40 26.09
N SER A 215 9.05 11.42 26.61
CA SER A 215 9.47 10.03 26.73
C SER A 215 8.86 9.12 25.65
N GLY A 216 8.13 9.71 24.71
CA GLY A 216 7.38 9.00 23.67
C GLY A 216 8.25 8.44 22.57
N ILE A 217 7.90 7.22 22.13
CA ILE A 217 8.39 6.57 20.91
C ILE A 217 7.21 6.00 20.13
N GLY A 218 7.29 6.06 18.81
CA GLY A 218 6.27 5.49 17.91
C GLY A 218 6.86 5.20 16.54
N TYR A 219 6.00 4.92 15.58
CA TYR A 219 6.37 4.72 14.18
C TYR A 219 5.28 5.26 13.24
N ILE A 220 5.71 5.76 12.11
CA ILE A 220 4.83 6.32 11.06
C ILE A 220 5.44 6.04 9.67
N SER A 221 4.65 6.20 8.59
CA SER A 221 5.19 6.29 7.24
C SER A 221 6.16 7.47 7.12
N MET A 222 7.23 7.32 6.33
CA MET A 222 8.18 8.40 6.06
C MET A 222 7.51 9.63 5.44
N THR A 223 6.42 9.45 4.71
CA THR A 223 5.66 10.55 4.09
C THR A 223 4.94 11.44 5.12
N ALA A 224 4.74 10.94 6.35
CA ALA A 224 4.13 11.69 7.45
C ALA A 224 5.15 12.39 8.35
N LEU A 225 6.46 12.26 8.07
CA LEU A 225 7.51 12.92 8.84
C LEU A 225 7.48 14.44 8.65
N ASP A 226 7.62 15.13 9.77
CA ASP A 226 7.81 16.58 9.79
C ASP A 226 8.69 17.00 11.00
N LYS A 227 8.88 18.31 11.17
CA LYS A 227 9.75 18.87 12.22
C LYS A 227 9.17 18.80 13.65
N THR A 228 7.95 18.24 13.83
CA THR A 228 7.30 18.12 15.16
C THR A 228 7.86 16.96 15.96
N VAL A 229 8.38 15.95 15.30
CA VAL A 229 9.02 14.76 15.87
C VAL A 229 10.44 14.62 15.37
N LYS A 230 11.22 13.75 15.98
CA LYS A 230 12.55 13.34 15.57
C LYS A 230 12.49 11.94 14.99
N ASP A 231 13.05 11.75 13.82
CA ASP A 231 13.34 10.43 13.27
C ASP A 231 14.60 9.85 13.92
N ILE A 232 14.52 8.62 14.37
CA ILE A 232 15.64 7.87 14.92
C ILE A 232 16.24 7.00 13.81
N ALA A 233 17.56 7.07 13.61
CA ALA A 233 18.24 6.16 12.71
C ALA A 233 18.08 4.71 13.18
N VAL A 234 18.04 3.76 12.24
CA VAL A 234 17.94 2.32 12.52
C VAL A 234 19.19 1.64 11.98
N ASP A 235 19.94 0.94 12.84
CA ASP A 235 21.25 0.35 12.50
C ASP A 235 22.18 1.36 11.81
N ASP A 236 22.27 2.58 12.38
CA ASP A 236 23.05 3.71 11.90
C ASP A 236 22.61 4.30 10.54
N VAL A 237 21.49 3.87 9.99
CA VAL A 237 20.93 4.36 8.73
C VAL A 237 19.75 5.27 8.98
N LYS A 238 19.84 6.53 8.51
CA LYS A 238 18.71 7.48 8.54
C LYS A 238 17.70 7.17 7.45
N ILE A 239 16.44 7.35 7.78
CA ILE A 239 15.36 7.21 6.81
C ILE A 239 15.37 8.39 5.83
N ASN A 240 15.41 8.10 4.55
CA ASN A 240 15.21 9.02 3.43
C ASN A 240 14.92 8.20 2.16
N ALA A 241 14.46 8.86 1.10
CA ALA A 241 14.07 8.20 -0.14
C ALA A 241 15.22 7.35 -0.73
N GLN A 242 16.47 7.84 -0.70
CA GLN A 242 17.61 7.11 -1.23
C GLN A 242 17.88 5.81 -0.42
N ASN A 243 17.94 5.91 0.91
CA ASN A 243 18.23 4.75 1.76
C ASN A 243 17.10 3.71 1.72
N VAL A 244 15.85 4.14 1.50
CA VAL A 244 14.69 3.26 1.29
C VAL A 244 14.80 2.59 -0.08
N GLY A 245 15.04 3.36 -1.16
CA GLY A 245 15.13 2.83 -2.53
C GLY A 245 16.35 1.94 -2.78
N ASP A 246 17.44 2.15 -2.04
CA ASP A 246 18.64 1.31 -2.07
C ASP A 246 18.60 0.17 -1.05
N GLU A 247 17.47 0.02 -0.31
CA GLU A 247 17.27 -1.00 0.74
C GLU A 247 18.32 -0.98 1.86
N ASN A 248 19.02 0.15 2.03
CA ASN A 248 19.95 0.35 3.14
C ASN A 248 19.23 0.50 4.47
N TYR A 249 18.07 1.19 4.46
CA TYR A 249 17.20 1.30 5.62
C TYR A 249 16.40 0.01 5.81
N LYS A 250 16.34 -0.53 7.02
CA LYS A 250 15.81 -1.89 7.25
C LYS A 250 14.29 -1.97 7.40
N LEU A 251 13.63 -0.87 7.72
CA LEU A 251 12.19 -0.84 7.93
C LEU A 251 11.47 -0.30 6.68
N VAL A 252 11.59 -1.06 5.58
CA VAL A 252 11.00 -0.75 4.27
C VAL A 252 9.86 -1.72 3.99
N ARG A 253 8.80 -1.23 3.37
CA ARG A 253 7.68 -2.01 2.84
C ARG A 253 7.40 -1.68 1.38
N ASN A 254 6.94 -2.66 0.66
CA ASN A 254 6.43 -2.49 -0.68
C ASN A 254 4.92 -2.24 -0.65
N PHE A 255 4.45 -1.38 -1.53
CA PHE A 255 3.06 -1.29 -1.92
C PHE A 255 2.87 -2.04 -3.22
N SER A 256 1.95 -2.99 -3.23
CA SER A 256 1.71 -3.86 -4.38
C SER A 256 0.26 -3.84 -4.78
N PHE A 257 0.01 -3.91 -6.08
CA PHE A 257 -1.25 -4.31 -6.66
C PHE A 257 -1.35 -5.83 -6.68
N VAL A 258 -2.48 -6.35 -6.28
CA VAL A 258 -2.96 -7.69 -6.63
C VAL A 258 -3.98 -7.50 -7.72
N ILE A 259 -3.83 -8.22 -8.82
CA ILE A 259 -4.55 -7.97 -10.06
C ILE A 259 -5.52 -9.11 -10.31
N ALA A 260 -6.76 -8.77 -10.63
CA ALA A 260 -7.77 -9.73 -11.01
C ALA A 260 -7.45 -10.34 -12.38
N LYS A 261 -7.94 -11.54 -12.62
CA LYS A 261 -7.74 -12.25 -13.89
C LYS A 261 -8.44 -11.57 -15.07
N ASP A 262 -9.64 -11.08 -14.78
CA ASP A 262 -10.56 -10.49 -15.74
C ASP A 262 -10.81 -9.02 -15.37
N GLU A 263 -9.72 -8.27 -15.08
CA GLU A 263 -9.78 -6.84 -14.78
C GLU A 263 -10.34 -6.04 -15.97
N SER A 264 -10.98 -4.91 -15.68
CA SER A 264 -11.46 -4.00 -16.71
C SER A 264 -10.31 -3.36 -17.50
N GLU A 265 -10.56 -2.97 -18.77
CA GLU A 265 -9.55 -2.25 -19.58
C GLU A 265 -9.06 -0.98 -18.87
N ALA A 266 -9.95 -0.28 -18.16
CA ALA A 266 -9.59 0.91 -17.40
C ALA A 266 -8.66 0.59 -16.22
N ALA A 267 -8.83 -0.58 -15.57
CA ALA A 267 -7.94 -1.03 -14.50
C ALA A 267 -6.56 -1.42 -15.03
N ASP A 268 -6.50 -2.12 -16.16
CA ASP A 268 -5.23 -2.49 -16.82
C ASP A 268 -4.46 -1.23 -17.28
N ASP A 269 -5.14 -0.27 -17.91
CA ASP A 269 -4.53 1.01 -18.28
C ASP A 269 -4.05 1.82 -17.08
N PHE A 270 -4.79 1.79 -15.96
CA PHE A 270 -4.35 2.46 -14.73
C PHE A 270 -3.10 1.82 -14.14
N ILE A 271 -3.04 0.49 -14.07
CA ILE A 271 -1.87 -0.24 -13.58
C ILE A 271 -0.66 0.06 -14.47
N ASP A 272 -0.81 -0.07 -15.80
CA ASP A 272 0.26 0.20 -16.75
C ASP A 272 0.74 1.66 -16.65
N TRP A 273 -0.18 2.62 -16.45
CA TRP A 273 0.18 4.02 -16.26
C TRP A 273 0.96 4.23 -14.96
N VAL A 274 0.52 3.64 -13.84
CA VAL A 274 1.23 3.76 -12.55
C VAL A 274 2.65 3.21 -12.67
N LEU A 275 2.84 2.10 -13.38
CA LEU A 275 4.14 1.47 -13.59
C LEU A 275 5.00 2.18 -14.66
N SER A 276 4.43 3.11 -15.41
CA SER A 276 5.15 3.93 -16.38
C SER A 276 6.09 4.94 -15.73
N ALA A 277 7.03 5.49 -16.50
CA ALA A 277 7.91 6.55 -16.02
C ALA A 277 7.13 7.77 -15.46
N LYS A 278 5.97 8.09 -16.05
CA LYS A 278 5.13 9.22 -15.61
C LYS A 278 4.41 8.89 -14.29
N GLY A 279 3.83 7.71 -14.16
CA GLY A 279 3.22 7.26 -12.91
C GLY A 279 4.25 7.17 -11.78
N GLN A 280 5.47 6.74 -12.07
CA GLN A 280 6.55 6.69 -11.08
C GLN A 280 7.04 8.09 -10.66
N GLN A 281 6.99 9.09 -11.54
CA GLN A 281 7.19 10.50 -11.16
C GLN A 281 6.08 11.00 -10.21
N ALA A 282 4.83 10.59 -10.45
CA ALA A 282 3.72 10.92 -9.55
C ALA A 282 3.86 10.24 -8.19
N VAL A 283 4.36 8.98 -8.12
CA VAL A 283 4.72 8.29 -6.87
C VAL A 283 5.76 9.09 -6.10
N GLU A 284 6.83 9.54 -6.75
CA GLU A 284 7.88 10.36 -6.14
C GLU A 284 7.34 11.72 -5.67
N ALA A 285 6.52 12.38 -6.47
CA ALA A 285 5.89 13.65 -6.13
C ALA A 285 4.96 13.53 -4.90
N ALA A 286 4.34 12.36 -4.69
CA ALA A 286 3.56 12.05 -3.50
C ALA A 286 4.42 11.71 -2.25
N GLY A 287 5.76 11.75 -2.36
CA GLY A 287 6.70 11.53 -1.27
C GLY A 287 7.07 10.07 -1.01
N TYR A 288 6.62 9.15 -1.86
CA TYR A 288 6.99 7.73 -1.81
C TYR A 288 8.20 7.44 -2.69
N VAL A 289 8.76 6.26 -2.54
CA VAL A 289 9.92 5.86 -3.34
C VAL A 289 9.46 5.06 -4.55
N PRO A 290 9.78 5.51 -5.77
CA PRO A 290 9.43 4.80 -6.99
C PRO A 290 10.18 3.46 -7.09
N ILE A 291 9.61 2.52 -7.82
CA ILE A 291 10.31 1.29 -8.22
C ILE A 291 11.32 1.61 -9.32
N LYS A 292 12.43 0.87 -9.33
CA LYS A 292 13.50 1.03 -10.35
C LYS A 292 13.14 0.34 -11.65
#